data_25b67b72b14f927b4b8e819ff54d8eba
#
_entry.id   25b67b72b14f927b4b8e819ff54d8eba
#
_cell.length_a   1.000
_cell.length_b   1.000
_cell.length_c   1.000
_cell.angle_alpha   90.00
_cell.angle_beta   90.00
_cell.angle_gamma   90.00
#
_symmetry.space_group_name_H-M   'P 1'
#
loop_
_entity.id
_entity.type
_entity.pdbx_description
1 polymer ?
#
loop_
_entity_poly.entity_id
_entity_poly.type
_entity_poly.pdbx_seq_one_letter_code
_entity_poly.pdbx_strand_id
1 'polypeptide(L)'
;MKKVNIKNTDLEIAPINFGGNVFGWTLDEKESFNILNKFEEGGFNFIDTADTYSWWVNGKGGQSEEIIGKWMKEKKNRQDIVLATKVGSETKEHGFDISKKHILKSIDESLKRLGTDHIDLYYTHFDDKVTSVEETLSAYDEIIKAGKVRYIAASNISPERLIESFEVAEKNNLPKYVALQPHYNLVEREKFETEYASLVEKYGLSAFPYWSLAAGFLTGKYRTEEDFEKTTRGGSIKKYFDDKGKAVLSALDKVSEKHQSQPATVA
;
A
#
# COMPACT_ATOMS: atom_id res chain seq x y z
N MET A 1 8.19 7.45 -19.34
CA MET A 1 6.82 7.59 -18.76
C MET A 1 6.69 8.96 -18.09
N LYS A 2 5.49 9.58 -18.11
CA LYS A 2 5.29 10.86 -17.39
C LYS A 2 5.20 10.57 -15.88
N LYS A 3 6.10 11.16 -15.11
CA LYS A 3 6.06 11.09 -13.64
C LYS A 3 5.11 12.16 -13.08
N VAL A 4 4.61 11.93 -11.87
CA VAL A 4 3.78 12.83 -11.08
C VAL A 4 4.37 12.94 -9.67
N ASN A 5 4.20 14.10 -9.04
CA ASN A 5 4.67 14.28 -7.66
C ASN A 5 3.65 13.74 -6.67
N ILE A 6 4.13 13.09 -5.62
CA ILE A 6 3.33 12.90 -4.41
C ILE A 6 3.14 14.29 -3.80
N LYS A 7 1.90 14.68 -3.55
CA LYS A 7 1.57 16.02 -3.06
C LYS A 7 2.33 16.35 -1.77
N ASN A 8 2.76 17.60 -1.65
CA ASN A 8 3.52 18.13 -0.51
C ASN A 8 4.87 17.41 -0.27
N THR A 9 5.46 16.82 -1.31
CA THR A 9 6.78 16.17 -1.27
C THR A 9 7.60 16.50 -2.52
N ASP A 10 8.87 16.12 -2.50
CA ASP A 10 9.76 16.11 -3.68
C ASP A 10 9.83 14.73 -4.35
N LEU A 11 8.95 13.79 -3.98
CA LEU A 11 8.91 12.44 -4.55
C LEU A 11 8.21 12.43 -5.90
N GLU A 12 8.95 12.10 -6.96
CA GLU A 12 8.42 11.90 -8.31
C GLU A 12 8.23 10.41 -8.59
N ILE A 13 7.00 10.01 -8.89
CA ILE A 13 6.61 8.62 -9.15
C ILE A 13 5.96 8.47 -10.52
N ALA A 14 6.15 7.32 -11.15
CA ALA A 14 5.25 6.86 -12.20
C ALA A 14 3.86 6.58 -11.59
N PRO A 15 2.75 6.81 -12.32
CA PRO A 15 1.40 6.81 -11.73
C PRO A 15 0.83 5.42 -11.38
N ILE A 16 1.70 4.43 -11.20
CA ILE A 16 1.37 3.08 -10.75
C ILE A 16 2.31 2.69 -9.62
N ASN A 17 1.73 2.28 -8.50
CA ASN A 17 2.41 1.74 -7.35
C ASN A 17 2.42 0.21 -7.42
N PHE A 18 3.56 -0.43 -7.20
CA PHE A 18 3.67 -1.88 -7.14
C PHE A 18 3.49 -2.37 -5.70
N GLY A 19 2.45 -3.14 -5.45
CA GLY A 19 2.19 -3.76 -4.14
C GLY A 19 2.94 -5.09 -3.97
N GLY A 20 3.89 -5.13 -3.04
CA GLY A 20 4.75 -6.28 -2.76
C GLY A 20 4.12 -7.40 -1.90
N ASN A 21 2.82 -7.36 -1.60
CA ASN A 21 2.15 -8.32 -0.73
C ASN A 21 2.14 -9.77 -1.24
N VAL A 22 2.55 -9.99 -2.48
CA VAL A 22 2.65 -11.31 -3.12
C VAL A 22 4.02 -11.97 -2.93
N PHE A 23 5.04 -11.20 -2.57
CA PHE A 23 6.41 -11.66 -2.43
C PHE A 23 6.58 -12.51 -1.17
N GLY A 24 7.19 -13.69 -1.32
CA GLY A 24 7.32 -14.67 -0.26
C GLY A 24 6.00 -15.37 0.10
N TRP A 25 4.95 -15.21 -0.72
CA TRP A 25 3.66 -15.89 -0.61
C TRP A 25 3.30 -16.61 -1.90
N THR A 26 2.76 -15.92 -2.91
CA THR A 26 2.37 -16.50 -4.20
C THR A 26 3.48 -16.43 -5.24
N LEU A 27 4.51 -15.66 -4.99
CA LEU A 27 5.71 -15.54 -5.81
C LEU A 27 6.95 -15.83 -4.94
N ASP A 28 7.81 -16.70 -5.42
CA ASP A 28 9.12 -16.94 -4.83
C ASP A 28 10.09 -15.76 -5.12
N GLU A 29 11.32 -15.83 -4.64
CA GLU A 29 12.33 -14.79 -4.82
C GLU A 29 12.64 -14.57 -6.31
N LYS A 30 12.80 -15.64 -7.09
CA LYS A 30 13.13 -15.56 -8.51
C LYS A 30 12.01 -14.94 -9.33
N GLU A 31 10.77 -15.36 -9.09
CA GLU A 31 9.59 -14.82 -9.75
C GLU A 31 9.38 -13.35 -9.37
N SER A 32 9.62 -13.02 -8.10
CA SER A 32 9.54 -11.64 -7.59
C SER A 32 10.57 -10.73 -8.29
N PHE A 33 11.82 -11.18 -8.45
CA PHE A 33 12.86 -10.46 -9.18
C PHE A 33 12.48 -10.25 -10.65
N ASN A 34 11.94 -11.27 -11.31
CA ASN A 34 11.50 -11.15 -12.69
C ASN A 34 10.41 -10.08 -12.88
N ILE A 35 9.48 -9.99 -11.93
CA ILE A 35 8.41 -8.98 -12.00
C ILE A 35 8.96 -7.58 -11.67
N LEU A 36 9.80 -7.45 -10.64
CA LEU A 36 10.44 -6.18 -10.28
C LEU A 36 11.31 -5.65 -11.42
N ASN A 37 12.05 -6.53 -12.13
CA ASN A 37 12.83 -6.13 -13.31
C ASN A 37 11.92 -5.57 -14.41
N LYS A 38 10.83 -6.25 -14.74
CA LYS A 38 9.86 -5.76 -15.73
C LYS A 38 9.20 -4.45 -15.33
N PHE A 39 8.93 -4.26 -14.05
CA PHE A 39 8.40 -3.03 -13.50
C PHE A 39 9.37 -1.86 -13.69
N GLU A 40 10.63 -2.06 -13.33
CA GLU A 40 11.72 -1.09 -13.53
C GLU A 40 11.96 -0.79 -15.02
N GLU A 41 12.07 -1.83 -15.87
CA GLU A 41 12.23 -1.71 -17.33
C GLU A 41 11.07 -0.95 -17.98
N GLY A 42 9.87 -1.05 -17.43
CA GLY A 42 8.70 -0.28 -17.82
C GLY A 42 8.75 1.21 -17.44
N GLY A 43 9.78 1.64 -16.72
CA GLY A 43 9.96 3.01 -16.24
C GLY A 43 9.17 3.34 -14.96
N PHE A 44 8.69 2.31 -14.26
CA PHE A 44 8.03 2.46 -12.96
C PHE A 44 9.07 2.47 -11.83
N ASN A 45 8.77 3.20 -10.75
CA ASN A 45 9.73 3.40 -9.67
C ASN A 45 9.13 3.44 -8.26
N PHE A 46 7.83 3.19 -8.09
CA PHE A 46 7.20 3.25 -6.78
C PHE A 46 6.82 1.85 -6.28
N ILE A 47 7.51 1.36 -5.25
CA ILE A 47 7.31 0.04 -4.65
C ILE A 47 6.78 0.19 -3.24
N ASP A 48 5.70 -0.52 -2.92
CA ASP A 48 4.99 -0.52 -1.65
C ASP A 48 5.03 -1.92 -1.01
N THR A 49 5.56 -2.01 0.20
CA THR A 49 5.60 -3.23 1.00
C THR A 49 5.05 -2.98 2.41
N ALA A 50 5.26 -3.89 3.34
CA ALA A 50 4.98 -3.76 4.77
C ALA A 50 5.84 -4.70 5.60
N ASP A 51 6.09 -4.34 6.85
CA ASP A 51 6.83 -5.14 7.83
C ASP A 51 6.20 -6.51 8.08
N THR A 52 4.87 -6.60 7.96
CA THR A 52 4.09 -7.82 8.21
C THR A 52 3.76 -8.62 6.95
N TYR A 53 4.08 -8.14 5.73
CA TYR A 53 3.69 -8.89 4.52
C TYR A 53 4.26 -10.31 4.54
N SER A 54 3.39 -11.25 4.17
CA SER A 54 3.62 -12.71 4.20
C SER A 54 3.66 -13.33 5.62
N TRP A 55 3.23 -12.61 6.69
CA TRP A 55 3.11 -13.17 8.04
C TRP A 55 2.19 -14.41 8.09
N TRP A 56 1.17 -14.46 7.25
CA TRP A 56 0.27 -15.63 7.12
C TRP A 56 0.95 -16.90 6.56
N VAL A 57 2.17 -16.76 6.03
CA VAL A 57 2.97 -17.88 5.54
C VAL A 57 3.90 -18.41 6.64
N ASN A 58 4.67 -17.53 7.29
CA ASN A 58 5.72 -17.91 8.24
C ASN A 58 5.41 -17.53 9.71
N GLY A 59 4.30 -16.82 9.95
CA GLY A 59 3.89 -16.36 11.29
C GLY A 59 4.49 -15.03 11.73
N LYS A 60 5.53 -14.52 11.05
CA LYS A 60 6.30 -13.31 11.44
C LYS A 60 6.17 -12.15 10.48
N GLY A 61 6.13 -12.42 9.18
CA GLY A 61 6.22 -11.39 8.13
C GLY A 61 7.65 -11.07 7.73
N GLY A 62 7.81 -9.96 6.99
CA GLY A 62 9.12 -9.42 6.59
C GLY A 62 9.68 -9.96 5.28
N GLN A 63 9.17 -11.08 4.75
CA GLN A 63 9.73 -11.68 3.53
C GLN A 63 9.65 -10.76 2.32
N SER A 64 8.58 -10.00 2.19
CA SER A 64 8.46 -9.03 1.08
C SER A 64 9.56 -7.98 1.14
N GLU A 65 9.84 -7.42 2.31
CA GLU A 65 10.94 -6.48 2.50
C GLU A 65 12.31 -7.11 2.22
N GLU A 66 12.55 -8.35 2.67
CA GLU A 66 13.80 -9.08 2.42
C GLU A 66 14.04 -9.30 0.92
N ILE A 67 13.00 -9.70 0.17
CA ILE A 67 13.07 -9.92 -1.27
C ILE A 67 13.36 -8.61 -2.00
N ILE A 68 12.65 -7.54 -1.67
CA ILE A 68 12.87 -6.20 -2.27
C ILE A 68 14.28 -5.70 -1.94
N GLY A 69 14.72 -5.86 -0.69
CA GLY A 69 16.06 -5.45 -0.26
C GLY A 69 17.18 -6.17 -1.03
N LYS A 70 17.06 -7.50 -1.22
CA LYS A 70 18.00 -8.28 -2.03
C LYS A 70 18.02 -7.82 -3.48
N TRP A 71 16.84 -7.58 -4.07
CA TRP A 71 16.71 -7.10 -5.43
C TRP A 71 17.36 -5.73 -5.63
N MET A 72 17.08 -4.76 -4.75
CA MET A 72 17.70 -3.43 -4.81
C MET A 72 19.22 -3.49 -4.65
N LYS A 73 19.73 -4.38 -3.79
CA LYS A 73 21.16 -4.59 -3.59
C LYS A 73 21.84 -5.17 -4.83
N GLU A 74 21.22 -6.16 -5.49
CA GLU A 74 21.74 -6.77 -6.72
C GLU A 74 21.76 -5.76 -7.87
N LYS A 75 20.69 -5.02 -8.04
CA LYS A 75 20.52 -3.99 -9.10
C LYS A 75 21.31 -2.71 -8.82
N LYS A 76 21.65 -2.43 -7.57
CA LYS A 76 22.26 -1.17 -7.11
C LYS A 76 21.44 0.06 -7.48
N ASN A 77 20.12 -0.02 -7.39
CA ASN A 77 19.16 0.95 -7.89
C ASN A 77 18.33 1.63 -6.80
N ARG A 78 18.72 1.53 -5.50
CA ARG A 78 17.95 2.12 -4.41
C ARG A 78 17.59 3.60 -4.62
N GLN A 79 18.51 4.38 -5.19
CA GLN A 79 18.33 5.81 -5.47
C GLN A 79 17.30 6.11 -6.57
N ASP A 80 16.95 5.12 -7.38
CA ASP A 80 15.99 5.26 -8.49
C ASP A 80 14.58 4.83 -8.08
N ILE A 81 14.45 4.24 -6.88
CA ILE A 81 13.20 3.69 -6.34
C ILE A 81 12.64 4.60 -5.26
N VAL A 82 11.37 4.96 -5.37
CA VAL A 82 10.56 5.47 -4.27
C VAL A 82 10.03 4.28 -3.50
N LEU A 83 10.52 4.09 -2.28
CA LEU A 83 10.24 2.91 -1.46
C LEU A 83 9.28 3.27 -0.33
N ALA A 84 8.16 2.55 -0.28
CA ALA A 84 7.24 2.63 0.84
C ALA A 84 7.18 1.32 1.62
N THR A 85 7.09 1.42 2.95
CA THR A 85 6.74 0.30 3.84
C THR A 85 5.79 0.78 4.93
N LYS A 86 5.29 -0.13 5.78
CA LYS A 86 4.21 0.15 6.73
C LYS A 86 4.47 -0.51 8.07
N VAL A 87 3.87 0.06 9.13
CA VAL A 87 3.92 -0.45 10.51
C VAL A 87 2.53 -0.44 11.14
N GLY A 88 2.29 -1.31 12.11
CA GLY A 88 1.08 -1.31 12.93
C GLY A 88 0.05 -2.35 12.53
N SER A 89 0.36 -3.30 11.65
CA SER A 89 -0.50 -4.44 11.37
C SER A 89 -0.28 -5.57 12.38
N GLU A 90 -1.32 -6.38 12.58
CA GLU A 90 -1.24 -7.57 13.42
C GLU A 90 -0.42 -8.69 12.78
N THR A 91 0.14 -9.55 13.62
CA THR A 91 0.74 -10.84 13.26
C THR A 91 0.23 -11.91 14.23
N LYS A 92 0.77 -13.13 14.17
CA LYS A 92 0.49 -14.14 15.20
C LYS A 92 1.11 -13.78 16.56
N GLU A 93 2.14 -12.96 16.59
CA GLU A 93 2.91 -12.62 17.79
C GLU A 93 2.34 -11.41 18.53
N HIS A 94 1.67 -10.50 17.83
CA HIS A 94 1.09 -9.26 18.40
C HIS A 94 -0.12 -8.78 17.61
N GLY A 95 -1.00 -8.02 18.27
CA GLY A 95 -2.11 -7.28 17.64
C GLY A 95 -1.65 -6.03 16.92
N PHE A 96 -2.62 -5.17 16.53
CA PHE A 96 -2.31 -3.84 16.00
C PHE A 96 -1.58 -3.01 17.06
N ASP A 97 -0.47 -2.37 16.67
CA ASP A 97 0.36 -1.57 17.59
C ASP A 97 1.06 -0.44 16.81
N ILE A 98 0.69 0.80 17.12
CA ILE A 98 1.33 2.02 16.60
C ILE A 98 1.90 2.88 17.72
N SER A 99 2.18 2.27 18.87
CA SER A 99 2.89 2.93 19.97
C SER A 99 4.27 3.40 19.51
N LYS A 100 4.76 4.46 20.15
CA LYS A 100 6.12 4.99 19.90
C LYS A 100 7.17 3.89 19.98
N LYS A 101 7.11 3.06 21.01
CA LYS A 101 8.07 1.95 21.20
C LYS A 101 8.05 0.99 20.01
N HIS A 102 6.86 0.62 19.51
CA HIS A 102 6.73 -0.30 18.38
C HIS A 102 7.22 0.34 17.07
N ILE A 103 6.84 1.59 16.78
CA ILE A 103 7.27 2.31 15.57
C ILE A 103 8.79 2.42 15.50
N LEU A 104 9.47 2.84 16.61
CA LEU A 104 10.91 2.99 16.64
C LEU A 104 11.65 1.66 16.44
N LYS A 105 11.12 0.57 16.97
CA LYS A 105 11.68 -0.77 16.76
C LYS A 105 11.45 -1.24 15.32
N SER A 106 10.22 -1.12 14.82
CA SER A 106 9.83 -1.66 13.51
C SER A 106 10.55 -0.98 12.35
N ILE A 107 10.79 0.34 12.45
CA ILE A 107 11.56 1.03 11.38
C ILE A 107 12.98 0.50 11.27
N ASP A 108 13.68 0.23 12.38
CA ASP A 108 15.03 -0.31 12.36
C ASP A 108 15.08 -1.73 11.78
N GLU A 109 14.08 -2.54 12.10
CA GLU A 109 13.94 -3.87 11.54
C GLU A 109 13.63 -3.85 10.04
N SER A 110 12.76 -2.94 9.59
CA SER A 110 12.44 -2.75 8.17
C SER A 110 13.65 -2.27 7.37
N LEU A 111 14.39 -1.27 7.86
CA LEU A 111 15.62 -0.79 7.23
C LEU A 111 16.66 -1.90 7.07
N LYS A 112 16.78 -2.75 8.09
CA LYS A 112 17.68 -3.91 8.04
C LYS A 112 17.25 -4.93 6.99
N ARG A 113 15.96 -5.30 6.91
CA ARG A 113 15.45 -6.24 5.89
C ARG A 113 15.58 -5.68 4.48
N LEU A 114 15.27 -4.41 4.30
CA LEU A 114 15.35 -3.70 3.01
C LEU A 114 16.79 -3.37 2.60
N GLY A 115 17.77 -3.43 3.54
CA GLY A 115 19.18 -3.14 3.25
C GLY A 115 19.42 -1.68 2.83
N THR A 116 18.67 -0.74 3.40
CA THR A 116 18.74 0.70 3.10
C THR A 116 18.81 1.52 4.39
N ASP A 117 19.26 2.75 4.29
CA ASP A 117 19.37 3.69 5.41
C ASP A 117 18.12 4.55 5.59
N HIS A 118 17.22 4.59 4.60
CA HIS A 118 15.99 5.38 4.67
C HIS A 118 14.82 4.77 3.90
N ILE A 119 13.60 5.15 4.30
CA ILE A 119 12.32 4.89 3.64
C ILE A 119 11.78 6.21 3.09
N ASP A 120 11.28 6.21 1.85
CA ASP A 120 10.72 7.42 1.24
C ASP A 120 9.33 7.75 1.78
N LEU A 121 8.47 6.73 1.97
CA LEU A 121 7.12 6.89 2.47
C LEU A 121 6.78 5.80 3.49
N TYR A 122 6.52 6.18 4.75
CA TYR A 122 6.23 5.25 5.83
C TYR A 122 4.78 5.35 6.28
N TYR A 123 4.05 4.25 6.17
CA TYR A 123 2.62 4.23 6.47
C TYR A 123 2.31 3.78 7.89
N THR A 124 1.39 4.47 8.57
CA THR A 124 0.52 3.82 9.54
C THR A 124 -0.34 2.82 8.78
N HIS A 125 -0.11 1.50 8.97
CA HIS A 125 -0.80 0.44 8.24
C HIS A 125 -2.24 0.27 8.71
N PHE A 126 -2.41 0.19 10.03
CA PHE A 126 -3.68 0.17 10.73
C PHE A 126 -3.60 1.02 11.99
N ASP A 127 -4.70 1.70 12.33
CA ASP A 127 -4.87 2.35 13.62
C ASP A 127 -5.20 1.30 14.69
N ASP A 128 -4.48 1.31 15.82
CA ASP A 128 -4.72 0.41 16.95
C ASP A 128 -5.85 0.88 17.86
N LYS A 129 -6.35 2.11 17.65
CA LYS A 129 -7.45 2.76 18.41
C LYS A 129 -7.16 3.01 19.89
N VAL A 130 -5.94 2.76 20.35
CA VAL A 130 -5.52 2.91 21.76
C VAL A 130 -4.41 3.93 21.92
N THR A 131 -3.42 3.92 21.02
CA THR A 131 -2.30 4.85 21.05
C THR A 131 -2.78 6.26 20.68
N SER A 132 -2.40 7.28 21.43
CA SER A 132 -2.78 8.65 21.11
C SER A 132 -2.14 9.10 19.79
N VAL A 133 -2.83 9.97 19.03
CA VAL A 133 -2.29 10.56 17.81
C VAL A 133 -0.98 11.28 18.06
N GLU A 134 -0.90 12.02 19.19
CA GLU A 134 0.31 12.75 19.57
C GLU A 134 1.52 11.82 19.75
N GLU A 135 1.33 10.67 20.39
CA GLU A 135 2.39 9.67 20.58
C GLU A 135 2.87 9.13 19.23
N THR A 136 1.95 8.71 18.37
CA THR A 136 2.26 8.17 17.04
C THR A 136 2.99 9.22 16.18
N LEU A 137 2.48 10.45 16.10
CA LEU A 137 3.12 11.51 15.32
C LEU A 137 4.47 11.95 15.90
N SER A 138 4.62 11.93 17.24
CA SER A 138 5.91 12.19 17.90
C SER A 138 6.95 11.11 17.56
N ALA A 139 6.54 9.85 17.46
CA ALA A 139 7.42 8.79 17.00
C ALA A 139 7.87 9.01 15.55
N TYR A 140 6.97 9.40 14.67
CA TYR A 140 7.31 9.74 13.29
C TYR A 140 8.22 10.96 13.18
N ASP A 141 8.01 12.00 13.99
CA ASP A 141 8.91 13.16 14.05
C ASP A 141 10.35 12.76 14.40
N GLU A 142 10.51 11.85 15.36
CA GLU A 142 11.82 11.34 15.78
C GLU A 142 12.53 10.58 14.64
N ILE A 143 11.85 9.69 13.94
CA ILE A 143 12.46 8.92 12.85
C ILE A 143 12.70 9.75 11.58
N ILE A 144 11.90 10.81 11.35
CA ILE A 144 12.16 11.78 10.28
C ILE A 144 13.39 12.62 10.62
N LYS A 145 13.50 13.16 11.83
CA LYS A 145 14.69 13.89 12.29
C LYS A 145 15.96 13.06 12.29
N ALA A 146 15.83 11.75 12.52
CA ALA A 146 16.94 10.81 12.40
C ALA A 146 17.31 10.46 10.95
N GLY A 147 16.57 10.96 9.95
CA GLY A 147 16.82 10.67 8.53
C GLY A 147 16.39 9.27 8.07
N LYS A 148 15.71 8.50 8.94
CA LYS A 148 15.25 7.14 8.63
C LYS A 148 14.01 7.10 7.72
N VAL A 149 13.19 8.15 7.76
CA VAL A 149 11.95 8.29 6.99
C VAL A 149 11.89 9.70 6.41
N ARG A 150 11.49 9.81 5.14
CA ARG A 150 11.33 11.13 4.50
C ARG A 150 9.93 11.70 4.72
N TYR A 151 8.91 10.89 4.46
CA TYR A 151 7.51 11.30 4.56
C TYR A 151 6.66 10.20 5.20
N ILE A 152 5.54 10.61 5.81
CA ILE A 152 4.59 9.68 6.43
C ILE A 152 3.25 9.67 5.69
N ALA A 153 2.56 8.55 5.76
CA ALA A 153 1.25 8.35 5.17
C ALA A 153 0.37 7.48 6.07
N ALA A 154 -0.93 7.41 5.77
CA ALA A 154 -1.88 6.60 6.52
C ALA A 154 -2.62 5.61 5.63
N SER A 155 -2.98 4.47 6.20
CA SER A 155 -3.89 3.47 5.64
C SER A 155 -4.82 2.96 6.75
N ASN A 156 -6.01 2.47 6.41
CA ASN A 156 -6.96 1.88 7.37
C ASN A 156 -7.16 2.69 8.67
N ILE A 157 -7.26 3.99 8.53
CA ILE A 157 -7.55 4.96 9.58
C ILE A 157 -8.97 5.50 9.39
N SER A 158 -9.71 5.79 10.47
CA SER A 158 -11.04 6.38 10.32
C SER A 158 -10.97 7.85 9.88
N PRO A 159 -12.05 8.42 9.28
CA PRO A 159 -12.09 9.83 8.94
C PRO A 159 -11.83 10.75 10.13
N GLU A 160 -12.43 10.44 11.29
CA GLU A 160 -12.27 11.22 12.52
C GLU A 160 -10.82 11.20 13.00
N ARG A 161 -10.20 10.01 12.97
CA ARG A 161 -8.81 9.82 13.37
C ARG A 161 -7.83 10.52 12.42
N LEU A 162 -8.16 10.54 11.12
CA LEU A 162 -7.39 11.29 10.14
C LEU A 162 -7.48 12.80 10.40
N ILE A 163 -8.69 13.32 10.68
CA ILE A 163 -8.91 14.73 11.05
C ILE A 163 -8.12 15.09 12.31
N GLU A 164 -8.27 14.30 13.38
CA GLU A 164 -7.51 14.45 14.64
C GLU A 164 -6.01 14.50 14.39
N SER A 165 -5.50 13.66 13.47
CA SER A 165 -4.07 13.63 13.13
C SER A 165 -3.58 14.97 12.55
N PHE A 166 -4.37 15.63 11.71
CA PHE A 166 -4.03 16.94 11.18
C PHE A 166 -4.13 18.05 12.23
N GLU A 167 -5.14 18.01 13.11
CA GLU A 167 -5.32 18.98 14.18
C GLU A 167 -4.18 18.90 15.22
N VAL A 168 -3.82 17.68 15.64
CA VAL A 168 -2.72 17.45 16.58
C VAL A 168 -1.37 17.82 15.96
N ALA A 169 -1.15 17.48 14.68
CA ALA A 169 0.06 17.85 13.96
C ALA A 169 0.24 19.38 13.89
N GLU A 170 -0.83 20.11 13.57
CA GLU A 170 -0.81 21.57 13.52
C GLU A 170 -0.52 22.20 14.88
N LYS A 171 -1.25 21.75 15.92
CA LYS A 171 -1.13 22.25 17.29
C LYS A 171 0.27 22.04 17.89
N ASN A 172 0.89 20.89 17.61
CA ASN A 172 2.13 20.46 18.25
C ASN A 172 3.35 20.58 17.32
N ASN A 173 3.19 21.16 16.12
CA ASN A 173 4.24 21.26 15.10
C ASN A 173 4.89 19.91 14.77
N LEU A 174 4.04 18.87 14.59
CA LEU A 174 4.43 17.52 14.24
C LEU A 174 4.26 17.25 12.74
N PRO A 175 4.88 16.21 12.18
CA PRO A 175 4.74 15.88 10.76
C PRO A 175 3.30 15.53 10.41
N LYS A 176 2.88 15.91 9.19
CA LYS A 176 1.55 15.62 8.64
C LYS A 176 1.64 14.48 7.63
N TYR A 177 0.62 13.67 7.56
CA TYR A 177 0.48 12.69 6.49
C TYR A 177 0.41 13.39 5.12
N VAL A 178 1.12 12.86 4.14
CA VAL A 178 1.13 13.38 2.75
C VAL A 178 0.30 12.51 1.81
N ALA A 179 -0.05 11.30 2.24
CA ALA A 179 -0.83 10.38 1.43
C ALA A 179 -1.79 9.54 2.29
N LEU A 180 -2.85 9.06 1.62
CA LEU A 180 -3.80 8.08 2.15
C LEU A 180 -3.81 6.86 1.23
N GLN A 181 -3.77 5.66 1.80
CA GLN A 181 -3.94 4.41 1.07
C GLN A 181 -5.29 3.77 1.44
N PRO A 182 -6.37 4.06 0.68
CA PRO A 182 -7.71 3.55 0.93
C PRO A 182 -7.98 2.24 0.20
N HIS A 183 -8.95 1.45 0.69
CA HIS A 183 -9.61 0.42 -0.12
C HIS A 183 -10.55 1.11 -1.13
N TYR A 184 -10.21 1.06 -2.42
CA TYR A 184 -11.02 1.70 -3.45
C TYR A 184 -10.84 1.00 -4.80
N ASN A 185 -11.95 0.66 -5.44
CA ASN A 185 -12.03 0.07 -6.78
C ASN A 185 -13.47 0.17 -7.31
N LEU A 186 -13.74 -0.28 -8.52
CA LEU A 186 -15.05 -0.13 -9.16
C LEU A 186 -16.22 -0.80 -8.42
N VAL A 187 -15.98 -1.78 -7.54
CA VAL A 187 -17.02 -2.44 -6.74
C VAL A 187 -17.06 -1.96 -5.28
N GLU A 188 -16.00 -1.31 -4.79
CA GLU A 188 -15.87 -0.76 -3.43
C GLU A 188 -15.62 0.75 -3.50
N ARG A 189 -16.64 1.52 -3.89
CA ARG A 189 -16.54 2.97 -4.13
C ARG A 189 -17.01 3.81 -2.97
N GLU A 190 -18.13 3.40 -2.37
CA GLU A 190 -18.94 4.22 -1.46
C GLU A 190 -18.12 4.84 -0.34
N LYS A 191 -17.40 4.02 0.41
CA LYS A 191 -16.65 4.48 1.58
C LYS A 191 -15.64 5.59 1.24
N PHE A 192 -14.85 5.41 0.18
CA PHE A 192 -13.89 6.43 -0.21
C PHE A 192 -14.57 7.70 -0.69
N GLU A 193 -15.57 7.57 -1.55
CA GLU A 193 -16.24 8.73 -2.18
C GLU A 193 -17.05 9.56 -1.20
N THR A 194 -17.66 8.92 -0.17
CA THR A 194 -18.51 9.61 0.82
C THR A 194 -17.73 10.09 2.04
N GLU A 195 -16.70 9.36 2.49
CA GLU A 195 -16.03 9.63 3.76
C GLU A 195 -14.64 10.27 3.60
N TYR A 196 -13.89 9.93 2.54
CA TYR A 196 -12.49 10.32 2.42
C TYR A 196 -12.18 11.31 1.29
N ALA A 197 -12.94 11.31 0.19
CA ALA A 197 -12.61 12.14 -0.97
C ALA A 197 -12.45 13.63 -0.62
N SER A 198 -13.39 14.16 0.17
CA SER A 198 -13.34 15.55 0.65
C SER A 198 -12.16 15.82 1.60
N LEU A 199 -11.77 14.85 2.40
CA LEU A 199 -10.59 14.97 3.29
C LEU A 199 -9.29 14.93 2.50
N VAL A 200 -9.20 14.05 1.49
CA VAL A 200 -8.05 13.99 0.57
C VAL A 200 -7.85 15.33 -0.13
N GLU A 201 -8.94 15.98 -0.57
CA GLU A 201 -8.89 17.31 -1.17
C GLU A 201 -8.51 18.37 -0.14
N LYS A 202 -9.20 18.42 1.00
CA LYS A 202 -9.02 19.40 2.09
C LYS A 202 -7.58 19.44 2.59
N TYR A 203 -6.97 18.28 2.81
CA TYR A 203 -5.61 18.17 3.36
C TYR A 203 -4.53 18.03 2.28
N GLY A 204 -4.90 18.08 1.00
CA GLY A 204 -3.95 17.99 -0.12
C GLY A 204 -3.21 16.65 -0.18
N LEU A 205 -3.88 15.53 0.15
CA LEU A 205 -3.28 14.21 0.16
C LEU A 205 -3.16 13.62 -1.24
N SER A 206 -2.17 12.75 -1.44
CA SER A 206 -2.17 11.80 -2.56
C SER A 206 -2.93 10.53 -2.16
N ALA A 207 -3.77 9.98 -3.04
CA ALA A 207 -4.47 8.73 -2.79
C ALA A 207 -3.84 7.57 -3.56
N PHE A 208 -3.49 6.49 -2.85
CA PHE A 208 -2.92 5.26 -3.41
C PHE A 208 -3.83 4.06 -3.10
N PRO A 209 -4.89 3.84 -3.89
CA PRO A 209 -5.84 2.76 -3.62
C PRO A 209 -5.18 1.39 -3.58
N TYR A 210 -5.49 0.59 -2.55
CA TYR A 210 -5.16 -0.83 -2.57
C TYR A 210 -6.34 -1.66 -3.09
N TRP A 211 -6.03 -2.86 -3.58
CA TRP A 211 -6.99 -3.74 -4.25
C TRP A 211 -7.73 -3.09 -5.41
N SER A 212 -7.05 -2.26 -6.18
CA SER A 212 -7.61 -1.56 -7.35
C SER A 212 -8.30 -2.49 -8.35
N LEU A 213 -7.84 -3.75 -8.45
CA LEU A 213 -8.47 -4.81 -9.24
C LEU A 213 -9.34 -5.77 -8.40
N ALA A 214 -9.80 -5.38 -7.19
CA ALA A 214 -10.63 -6.20 -6.31
C ALA A 214 -10.09 -7.62 -6.11
N ALA A 215 -8.82 -7.75 -5.67
CA ALA A 215 -8.09 -9.02 -5.54
C ALA A 215 -8.00 -9.85 -6.82
N GLY A 216 -8.18 -9.21 -7.98
CA GLY A 216 -8.17 -9.82 -9.31
C GLY A 216 -9.55 -10.08 -9.90
N PHE A 217 -10.65 -9.76 -9.19
CA PHE A 217 -12.00 -9.88 -9.72
C PHE A 217 -12.21 -9.04 -10.99
N LEU A 218 -11.78 -7.79 -10.98
CA LEU A 218 -11.95 -6.85 -12.10
C LEU A 218 -11.04 -7.15 -13.31
N THR A 219 -10.18 -8.16 -13.24
CA THR A 219 -9.44 -8.64 -14.42
C THR A 219 -10.32 -9.39 -15.41
N GLY A 220 -11.54 -9.78 -14.99
CA GLY A 220 -12.47 -10.53 -15.80
C GLY A 220 -12.18 -12.04 -15.92
N LYS A 221 -11.20 -12.56 -15.19
CA LYS A 221 -10.85 -14.00 -15.22
C LYS A 221 -11.78 -14.92 -14.43
N TYR A 222 -12.64 -14.34 -13.59
CA TYR A 222 -13.60 -15.07 -12.75
C TYR A 222 -15.00 -14.84 -13.31
N ARG A 223 -15.58 -15.86 -13.96
CA ARG A 223 -16.88 -15.77 -14.63
C ARG A 223 -17.92 -16.74 -14.04
N THR A 224 -17.44 -17.76 -13.34
CA THR A 224 -18.27 -18.77 -12.67
C THR A 224 -17.73 -19.04 -11.26
N GLU A 225 -18.52 -19.67 -10.41
CA GLU A 225 -18.07 -20.04 -9.05
C GLU A 225 -16.92 -21.05 -9.07
N GLU A 226 -16.83 -21.89 -10.09
CA GLU A 226 -15.75 -22.87 -10.28
C GLU A 226 -14.38 -22.18 -10.49
N ASP A 227 -14.37 -20.93 -10.96
CA ASP A 227 -13.13 -20.20 -11.18
C ASP A 227 -12.45 -19.81 -9.86
N PHE A 228 -13.19 -19.75 -8.75
CA PHE A 228 -12.65 -19.37 -7.43
C PHE A 228 -11.69 -20.43 -6.89
N GLU A 229 -11.93 -21.70 -7.19
CA GLU A 229 -11.11 -22.81 -6.70
C GLU A 229 -9.76 -22.93 -7.45
N LYS A 230 -9.66 -22.30 -8.62
CA LYS A 230 -8.47 -22.35 -9.47
C LYS A 230 -7.33 -21.41 -9.01
N THR A 231 -7.56 -20.57 -8.00
CA THR A 231 -6.57 -19.56 -7.59
C THR A 231 -6.48 -19.43 -6.08
N THR A 232 -5.28 -19.10 -5.58
CA THR A 232 -5.02 -18.86 -4.14
C THR A 232 -5.90 -17.77 -3.54
N ARG A 233 -6.35 -16.79 -4.35
CA ARG A 233 -7.18 -15.66 -3.90
C ARG A 233 -8.68 -15.85 -4.12
N GLY A 234 -9.10 -16.98 -4.69
CA GLY A 234 -10.51 -17.21 -5.04
C GLY A 234 -11.49 -17.02 -3.88
N GLY A 235 -11.11 -17.42 -2.66
CA GLY A 235 -11.93 -17.20 -1.47
C GLY A 235 -12.20 -15.72 -1.16
N SER A 236 -11.25 -14.84 -1.43
CA SER A 236 -11.36 -13.40 -1.14
C SER A 236 -12.26 -12.64 -2.11
N ILE A 237 -12.58 -13.23 -3.26
CA ILE A 237 -13.37 -12.57 -4.31
C ILE A 237 -14.83 -12.99 -4.36
N LYS A 238 -15.21 -14.07 -3.66
CA LYS A 238 -16.62 -14.56 -3.63
C LYS A 238 -17.61 -13.44 -3.27
N LYS A 239 -17.23 -12.55 -2.37
CA LYS A 239 -18.06 -11.41 -1.94
C LYS A 239 -18.41 -10.43 -3.06
N TYR A 240 -17.64 -10.41 -4.14
CA TYR A 240 -17.89 -9.54 -5.30
C TYR A 240 -18.71 -10.21 -6.41
N PHE A 241 -19.02 -11.50 -6.27
CA PHE A 241 -19.74 -12.27 -7.30
C PHE A 241 -21.25 -12.22 -7.11
N ASP A 242 -21.77 -11.03 -6.82
CA ASP A 242 -23.17 -10.68 -6.73
C ASP A 242 -23.66 -9.98 -8.02
N ASP A 243 -24.91 -9.54 -8.05
CA ASP A 243 -25.50 -8.87 -9.20
C ASP A 243 -24.79 -7.56 -9.54
N LYS A 244 -24.33 -6.80 -8.51
CA LYS A 244 -23.56 -5.58 -8.69
C LYS A 244 -22.20 -5.88 -9.36
N GLY A 245 -21.47 -6.85 -8.85
CA GLY A 245 -20.18 -7.23 -9.41
C GLY A 245 -20.28 -7.77 -10.83
N LYS A 246 -21.30 -8.59 -11.13
CA LYS A 246 -21.57 -9.08 -12.49
C LYS A 246 -21.92 -7.93 -13.45
N ALA A 247 -22.69 -6.94 -13.00
CA ALA A 247 -22.98 -5.76 -13.80
C ALA A 247 -21.73 -4.93 -14.10
N VAL A 248 -20.83 -4.76 -13.10
CA VAL A 248 -19.54 -4.08 -13.30
C VAL A 248 -18.66 -4.84 -14.30
N LEU A 249 -18.56 -6.17 -14.20
CA LEU A 249 -17.80 -6.97 -15.18
C LEU A 249 -18.39 -6.83 -16.61
N SER A 250 -19.73 -6.86 -16.75
CA SER A 250 -20.37 -6.65 -18.05
C SER A 250 -20.08 -5.25 -18.64
N ALA A 251 -20.04 -4.23 -17.79
CA ALA A 251 -19.67 -2.87 -18.22
C ALA A 251 -18.19 -2.80 -18.64
N LEU A 252 -17.30 -3.43 -17.88
CA LEU A 252 -15.87 -3.52 -18.22
C LEU A 252 -15.64 -4.24 -19.55
N ASP A 253 -16.35 -5.33 -19.82
CA ASP A 253 -16.26 -6.05 -21.09
C ASP A 253 -16.62 -5.15 -22.27
N LYS A 254 -17.74 -4.42 -22.20
CA LYS A 254 -18.18 -3.47 -23.24
C LYS A 254 -17.16 -2.36 -23.49
N VAL A 255 -16.61 -1.77 -22.41
CA VAL A 255 -15.62 -0.71 -22.53
C VAL A 255 -14.30 -1.26 -23.08
N SER A 256 -13.86 -2.42 -22.62
CA SER A 256 -12.65 -3.08 -23.10
C SER A 256 -12.73 -3.41 -24.59
N GLU A 257 -13.84 -3.96 -25.06
CA GLU A 257 -14.10 -4.23 -26.48
C GLU A 257 -14.05 -2.95 -27.29
N LYS A 258 -14.76 -1.90 -26.86
CA LYS A 258 -14.78 -0.59 -27.54
C LYS A 258 -13.37 0.01 -27.70
N HIS A 259 -12.51 -0.15 -26.71
CA HIS A 259 -11.16 0.42 -26.70
C HIS A 259 -10.06 -0.58 -27.09
N GLN A 260 -10.42 -1.79 -27.58
CA GLN A 260 -9.48 -2.85 -27.94
C GLN A 260 -8.46 -3.12 -26.83
N SER A 261 -8.94 -3.18 -25.59
CA SER A 261 -8.14 -3.29 -24.37
C SER A 261 -8.58 -4.51 -23.53
N GLN A 262 -7.97 -4.67 -22.35
CA GLN A 262 -8.33 -5.73 -21.40
C GLN A 262 -9.12 -5.16 -20.22
N PRO A 263 -10.03 -5.91 -19.59
CA PRO A 263 -10.76 -5.46 -18.40
C PRO A 263 -9.85 -4.91 -17.29
N ALA A 264 -8.71 -5.56 -17.04
CA ALA A 264 -7.74 -5.11 -16.05
C ALA A 264 -7.10 -3.75 -16.35
N THR A 265 -7.02 -3.37 -17.64
CA THR A 265 -6.47 -2.07 -18.06
C THR A 265 -7.51 -0.96 -17.96
N VAL A 266 -8.79 -1.32 -18.13
CA VAL A 266 -9.92 -0.38 -18.06
C VAL A 266 -10.31 -0.11 -16.60
N ALA A 267 -10.23 -1.13 -15.74
CA ALA A 267 -10.57 -1.03 -14.33
C ALA A 267 -9.58 -0.20 -13.53
#